data_d0a1871d85473a7c0845b6d0b79aaea6
#
_entry.id   d0a1871d85473a7c0845b6d0b79aaea6
#
_cell.length_a   1.000
_cell.length_b   1.000
_cell.length_c   1.000
_cell.angle_alpha   90.00
_cell.angle_beta   90.00
_cell.angle_gamma   90.00
#
_symmetry.space_group_name_H-M   'P 1'
#
loop_
_entity.id
_entity.type
_entity.pdbx_description
1 polymer ?
#
loop_
_entity_poly.entity_id
_entity_poly.type
_entity_poly.pdbx_seq_one_letter_code
_entity_poly.pdbx_strand_id
1 'polypeptide(L)'
;QVMRKDGDFVAALAKAVKVVEATYECPFISHSPMEPMNFFADVKKDSALLAGPTQVPQPAQKAVSDLLKIPVDKIQLEISKMGGGFGRRLNNDFVLEAAELSSIIQKPVLVMWTREDDMSGGIYRPAARYHFKAGLDANGEITAFYLRGVGLNAGNSTRQDNFPVGAIENVLIESFDQKSAVTTGPWRAPITNFLGFAEQAFLDEVAEVAGKDPVQMRLQLLAKVISNPVGKITYEPARFEEVIKQVAEKAQWKKKPGVHQGFSVYYSHLSYVAQIAEVKVENGKPKVTKVTAVTDCGEVINLSGAENQVKGAIIDGMGHALYAKLNFQAGVASPQNFNAYRLIRGNEVPVIDAHFVNNGIAPTGLGEPA
;
A
#
# COMPACT_ATOMS: atom_id res chain seq x y z
N GLN A 1 7.75 -12.33 -15.81
CA GLN A 1 9.11 -11.85 -15.56
C GLN A 1 9.62 -12.41 -14.24
N VAL A 2 10.84 -12.95 -14.22
CA VAL A 2 11.55 -13.30 -12.97
C VAL A 2 12.14 -12.01 -12.40
N MET A 3 11.77 -11.69 -11.16
CA MET A 3 12.24 -10.51 -10.44
C MET A 3 13.48 -10.82 -9.61
N ARG A 4 13.52 -12.04 -9.01
CA ARG A 4 14.65 -12.52 -8.22
C ARG A 4 14.76 -14.04 -8.31
N LYS A 5 16.00 -14.52 -8.33
CA LYS A 5 16.33 -15.94 -8.20
C LYS A 5 17.63 -16.08 -7.41
N ASP A 6 17.52 -16.65 -6.22
CA ASP A 6 18.67 -17.07 -5.41
C ASP A 6 18.65 -18.60 -5.30
N GLY A 7 19.78 -19.26 -5.39
CA GLY A 7 19.89 -20.71 -5.28
C GLY A 7 19.04 -21.52 -6.26
N ASP A 8 18.55 -22.66 -5.82
CA ASP A 8 17.65 -23.55 -6.57
C ASP A 8 16.39 -23.86 -5.76
N PHE A 9 15.37 -23.01 -5.96
CA PHE A 9 14.08 -23.13 -5.30
C PHE A 9 13.43 -24.51 -5.51
N VAL A 10 13.49 -25.06 -6.74
CA VAL A 10 12.80 -26.32 -7.08
C VAL A 10 13.45 -27.49 -6.34
N ALA A 11 14.78 -27.58 -6.39
CA ALA A 11 15.53 -28.62 -5.69
C ALA A 11 15.40 -28.51 -4.17
N ALA A 12 15.37 -27.29 -3.63
CA ALA A 12 15.18 -27.06 -2.19
C ALA A 12 13.77 -27.43 -1.73
N LEU A 13 12.74 -27.04 -2.49
CA LEU A 13 11.35 -27.39 -2.18
C LEU A 13 11.12 -28.89 -2.21
N ALA A 14 11.72 -29.61 -3.15
CA ALA A 14 11.62 -31.07 -3.24
C ALA A 14 12.23 -31.81 -2.03
N LYS A 15 13.14 -31.17 -1.29
CA LYS A 15 13.79 -31.70 -0.07
C LYS A 15 13.07 -31.24 1.21
N ALA A 16 12.08 -30.38 1.11
CA ALA A 16 11.37 -29.87 2.28
C ALA A 16 10.62 -30.98 3.02
N VAL A 17 10.67 -30.95 4.34
CA VAL A 17 9.90 -31.86 5.22
C VAL A 17 8.42 -31.48 5.25
N LYS A 18 8.13 -30.16 5.18
CA LYS A 18 6.78 -29.62 5.06
C LYS A 18 6.77 -28.55 3.99
N VAL A 19 5.66 -28.42 3.29
CA VAL A 19 5.41 -27.33 2.32
C VAL A 19 4.17 -26.57 2.77
N VAL A 20 4.29 -25.27 2.88
CA VAL A 20 3.18 -24.33 3.08
C VAL A 20 2.92 -23.65 1.75
N GLU A 21 1.66 -23.64 1.32
CA GLU A 21 1.23 -23.04 0.05
C GLU A 21 -0.07 -22.29 0.26
N ALA A 22 -0.11 -21.02 -0.16
CA ALA A 22 -1.30 -20.18 -0.03
C ALA A 22 -1.47 -19.22 -1.21
N THR A 23 -2.70 -18.78 -1.42
CA THR A 23 -3.04 -17.77 -2.43
C THR A 23 -3.86 -16.66 -1.78
N TYR A 24 -3.48 -15.41 -2.08
CA TYR A 24 -4.14 -14.20 -1.58
C TYR A 24 -4.63 -13.37 -2.75
N GLU A 25 -5.78 -12.73 -2.57
CA GLU A 25 -6.37 -11.85 -3.57
C GLU A 25 -6.65 -10.48 -2.97
N CYS A 26 -6.31 -9.44 -3.73
CA CYS A 26 -6.62 -8.05 -3.41
C CYS A 26 -7.53 -7.50 -4.50
N PRO A 27 -8.74 -7.02 -4.17
CA PRO A 27 -9.70 -6.52 -5.15
C PRO A 27 -9.29 -5.15 -5.71
N PHE A 28 -9.93 -4.73 -6.79
CA PHE A 28 -9.97 -3.32 -7.15
C PHE A 28 -10.60 -2.51 -6.03
N ILE A 29 -10.08 -1.31 -5.79
CA ILE A 29 -10.70 -0.32 -4.90
C ILE A 29 -10.69 1.07 -5.54
N SER A 30 -11.71 1.87 -5.23
CA SER A 30 -11.76 3.28 -5.59
C SER A 30 -10.97 4.12 -4.59
N HIS A 31 -10.32 5.19 -5.05
CA HIS A 31 -9.66 6.16 -4.17
C HIS A 31 -10.68 6.89 -3.28
N SER A 32 -11.82 7.23 -3.84
CA SER A 32 -12.95 7.83 -3.14
C SER A 32 -12.58 8.93 -2.14
N PRO A 33 -11.70 9.91 -2.52
CA PRO A 33 -11.39 11.01 -1.61
C PRO A 33 -12.67 11.77 -1.27
N MET A 34 -12.75 12.38 -0.08
CA MET A 34 -13.96 13.08 0.35
C MET A 34 -14.34 14.21 -0.61
N GLU A 35 -13.38 14.89 -1.17
CA GLU A 35 -13.56 15.84 -2.27
C GLU A 35 -13.47 15.11 -3.61
N PRO A 36 -14.56 14.97 -4.39
CA PRO A 36 -14.51 14.42 -5.75
C PRO A 36 -13.60 15.22 -6.68
N MET A 37 -13.25 14.65 -7.82
CA MET A 37 -12.38 15.34 -8.78
C MET A 37 -13.02 16.65 -9.24
N ASN A 38 -12.25 17.72 -9.21
CA ASN A 38 -12.67 19.03 -9.67
C ASN A 38 -11.45 19.84 -10.15
N PHE A 39 -11.69 20.73 -11.12
CA PHE A 39 -10.66 21.66 -11.58
C PHE A 39 -11.27 22.86 -12.29
N PHE A 40 -10.66 24.02 -12.11
CA PHE A 40 -10.98 25.24 -12.83
C PHE A 40 -10.01 25.45 -13.98
N ALA A 41 -10.52 25.92 -15.14
CA ALA A 41 -9.73 26.36 -16.27
C ALA A 41 -10.34 27.58 -16.94
N ASP A 42 -9.50 28.54 -17.32
CA ASP A 42 -9.81 29.66 -18.20
C ASP A 42 -8.79 29.68 -19.34
N VAL A 43 -9.17 29.12 -20.48
CA VAL A 43 -8.31 28.95 -21.64
C VAL A 43 -8.58 30.06 -22.66
N LYS A 44 -7.52 30.75 -23.07
CA LYS A 44 -7.48 31.72 -24.14
C LYS A 44 -6.73 31.15 -25.34
N LYS A 45 -6.69 31.89 -26.43
CA LYS A 45 -6.06 31.47 -27.68
C LYS A 45 -4.59 31.03 -27.47
N ASP A 46 -3.84 31.74 -26.61
CA ASP A 46 -2.38 31.61 -26.46
C ASP A 46 -1.92 31.53 -25.00
N SER A 47 -2.86 31.39 -24.07
CA SER A 47 -2.60 31.29 -22.63
C SER A 47 -3.67 30.51 -21.90
N ALA A 48 -3.37 30.04 -20.69
CA ALA A 48 -4.37 29.41 -19.82
C ALA A 48 -4.11 29.73 -18.35
N LEU A 49 -5.19 29.95 -17.59
CA LEU A 49 -5.19 29.95 -16.13
C LEU A 49 -5.88 28.67 -15.66
N LEU A 50 -5.17 27.90 -14.87
CA LEU A 50 -5.64 26.66 -14.26
C LEU A 50 -5.64 26.83 -12.74
N ALA A 51 -6.65 26.33 -12.04
CA ALA A 51 -6.67 26.35 -10.58
C ALA A 51 -7.37 25.12 -10.01
N GLY A 52 -6.76 24.48 -9.02
CA GLY A 52 -7.37 23.31 -8.38
C GLY A 52 -6.41 22.40 -7.66
N PRO A 53 -6.97 21.31 -7.07
CA PRO A 53 -6.21 20.36 -6.27
C PRO A 53 -5.54 19.31 -7.15
N THR A 54 -4.22 19.37 -7.31
CA THR A 54 -3.41 18.35 -7.98
C THR A 54 -2.20 17.95 -7.13
N GLN A 55 -1.79 16.67 -7.23
CA GLN A 55 -0.56 16.18 -6.61
C GLN A 55 0.68 16.43 -7.49
N VAL A 56 0.49 16.79 -8.75
CA VAL A 56 1.57 16.88 -9.77
C VAL A 56 1.42 18.14 -10.65
N PRO A 57 1.68 19.33 -10.13
CA PRO A 57 1.40 20.58 -10.85
C PRO A 57 2.16 20.70 -12.18
N GLN A 58 3.49 20.45 -12.21
CA GLN A 58 4.26 20.53 -13.43
C GLN A 58 3.82 19.52 -14.51
N PRO A 59 3.60 18.23 -14.20
CA PRO A 59 2.98 17.29 -15.14
C PRO A 59 1.59 17.74 -15.64
N ALA A 60 0.78 18.36 -14.80
CA ALA A 60 -0.52 18.89 -15.19
C ALA A 60 -0.40 20.04 -16.22
N GLN A 61 0.47 21.03 -15.95
CA GLN A 61 0.77 22.11 -16.90
C GLN A 61 1.28 21.55 -18.24
N LYS A 62 2.22 20.57 -18.18
CA LYS A 62 2.76 19.94 -19.39
C LYS A 62 1.69 19.21 -20.18
N ALA A 63 0.79 18.46 -19.51
CA ALA A 63 -0.29 17.74 -20.16
C ALA A 63 -1.27 18.70 -20.87
N VAL A 64 -1.62 19.83 -20.24
CA VAL A 64 -2.46 20.87 -20.87
C VAL A 64 -1.74 21.55 -22.03
N SER A 65 -0.44 21.82 -21.90
CA SER A 65 0.38 22.34 -23.01
C SER A 65 0.38 21.40 -24.21
N ASP A 66 0.52 20.11 -23.98
CA ASP A 66 0.51 19.10 -25.04
C ASP A 66 -0.87 18.95 -25.69
N LEU A 67 -1.95 19.06 -24.91
CA LEU A 67 -3.33 19.00 -25.43
C LEU A 67 -3.66 20.23 -26.30
N LEU A 68 -3.44 21.42 -25.76
CA LEU A 68 -3.90 22.67 -26.39
C LEU A 68 -2.87 23.33 -27.30
N LYS A 69 -1.64 22.82 -27.35
CA LYS A 69 -0.50 23.41 -28.09
C LYS A 69 -0.13 24.83 -27.66
N ILE A 70 -0.41 25.16 -26.39
CA ILE A 70 0.00 26.41 -25.72
C ILE A 70 1.35 26.16 -25.05
N PRO A 71 2.35 27.06 -25.19
CA PRO A 71 3.63 26.95 -24.47
C PRO A 71 3.44 26.85 -22.95
N VAL A 72 4.22 26.00 -22.27
CA VAL A 72 4.09 25.75 -20.82
C VAL A 72 4.24 27.05 -20.00
N ASP A 73 5.12 27.96 -20.40
CA ASP A 73 5.34 29.26 -19.76
C ASP A 73 4.14 30.22 -19.86
N LYS A 74 3.18 29.92 -20.73
CA LYS A 74 1.91 30.66 -20.90
C LYS A 74 0.75 30.01 -20.13
N ILE A 75 1.00 28.93 -19.40
CA ILE A 75 0.00 28.23 -18.59
C ILE A 75 0.31 28.51 -17.12
N GLN A 76 -0.49 29.37 -16.49
CA GLN A 76 -0.45 29.60 -15.06
C GLN A 76 -1.24 28.51 -14.35
N LEU A 77 -0.69 27.94 -13.26
CA LEU A 77 -1.38 26.97 -12.42
C LEU A 77 -1.34 27.39 -10.96
N GLU A 78 -2.50 27.52 -10.36
CA GLU A 78 -2.68 27.82 -8.95
C GLU A 78 -3.13 26.55 -8.21
N ILE A 79 -2.36 26.16 -7.20
CA ILE A 79 -2.66 24.94 -6.42
C ILE A 79 -3.55 25.29 -5.24
N SER A 80 -4.74 24.69 -5.18
CA SER A 80 -5.59 24.76 -3.99
C SER A 80 -5.25 23.66 -2.99
N LYS A 81 -5.72 23.82 -1.74
CA LYS A 81 -5.75 22.71 -0.79
C LYS A 81 -6.68 21.63 -1.32
N MET A 82 -6.35 20.35 -1.06
CA MET A 82 -7.12 19.22 -1.54
C MET A 82 -7.80 18.45 -0.40
N GLY A 83 -9.02 18.01 -0.63
CA GLY A 83 -9.79 17.17 0.29
C GLY A 83 -9.51 15.68 0.12
N GLY A 84 -8.22 15.34 -0.04
CA GLY A 84 -7.71 13.99 -0.26
C GLY A 84 -7.28 13.74 -1.70
N GLY A 85 -6.32 12.84 -1.87
CA GLY A 85 -5.82 12.42 -3.18
C GLY A 85 -5.51 10.94 -3.22
N PHE A 86 -4.69 10.46 -2.29
CA PHE A 86 -4.30 9.05 -2.13
C PHE A 86 -3.70 8.42 -3.40
N GLY A 87 -3.18 9.24 -4.32
CA GLY A 87 -2.70 8.80 -5.64
C GLY A 87 -3.65 9.11 -6.80
N ARG A 88 -4.95 9.35 -6.55
CA ARG A 88 -5.92 9.66 -7.61
C ARG A 88 -5.54 10.92 -8.40
N ARG A 89 -5.05 11.94 -7.72
CA ARG A 89 -4.69 13.24 -8.31
C ARG A 89 -3.26 13.29 -8.87
N LEU A 90 -2.61 12.12 -9.02
CA LEU A 90 -1.40 11.96 -9.84
C LEU A 90 -1.73 11.84 -11.33
N ASN A 91 -2.98 11.54 -11.69
CA ASN A 91 -3.47 11.51 -13.05
C ASN A 91 -4.14 12.86 -13.37
N ASN A 92 -3.96 13.34 -14.60
CA ASN A 92 -4.38 14.66 -15.00
C ASN A 92 -5.70 14.67 -15.82
N ASP A 93 -6.44 13.57 -15.85
CA ASP A 93 -7.68 13.41 -16.62
C ASP A 93 -8.68 14.54 -16.34
N PHE A 94 -9.02 14.78 -15.07
CA PHE A 94 -9.95 15.85 -14.64
C PHE A 94 -9.41 17.27 -14.92
N VAL A 95 -8.08 17.46 -14.97
CA VAL A 95 -7.44 18.72 -15.34
C VAL A 95 -7.61 18.96 -16.85
N LEU A 96 -7.37 17.93 -17.65
CA LEU A 96 -7.50 17.96 -19.11
C LEU A 96 -8.94 18.20 -19.54
N GLU A 97 -9.93 17.57 -18.88
CA GLU A 97 -11.36 17.81 -19.11
C GLU A 97 -11.71 19.28 -18.92
N ALA A 98 -11.29 19.89 -17.80
CA ALA A 98 -11.57 21.31 -17.55
C ALA A 98 -10.92 22.21 -18.61
N ALA A 99 -9.66 21.94 -18.96
CA ALA A 99 -8.93 22.74 -19.94
C ALA A 99 -9.54 22.61 -21.35
N GLU A 100 -9.92 21.40 -21.78
CA GLU A 100 -10.54 21.14 -23.06
C GLU A 100 -11.91 21.81 -23.18
N LEU A 101 -12.77 21.64 -22.17
CA LEU A 101 -14.09 22.28 -22.14
C LEU A 101 -13.99 23.82 -22.21
N SER A 102 -13.08 24.41 -21.43
CA SER A 102 -12.84 25.86 -21.48
C SER A 102 -12.37 26.30 -22.87
N SER A 103 -11.50 25.53 -23.51
CA SER A 103 -11.00 25.85 -24.84
C SER A 103 -12.09 25.78 -25.92
N ILE A 104 -13.06 24.88 -25.79
CA ILE A 104 -14.18 24.73 -26.74
C ILE A 104 -15.19 25.87 -26.58
N ILE A 105 -15.61 26.15 -25.36
CA ILE A 105 -16.66 27.16 -25.12
C ILE A 105 -16.12 28.60 -25.03
N GLN A 106 -14.79 28.77 -24.98
CA GLN A 106 -14.08 30.05 -24.87
C GLN A 106 -14.51 30.87 -23.65
N LYS A 107 -14.79 30.21 -22.53
CA LYS A 107 -15.17 30.79 -21.23
C LYS A 107 -14.49 30.05 -20.08
N PRO A 108 -14.33 30.70 -18.91
CA PRO A 108 -13.93 29.99 -17.70
C PRO A 108 -14.92 28.89 -17.35
N VAL A 109 -14.41 27.75 -16.92
CA VAL A 109 -15.21 26.61 -16.44
C VAL A 109 -14.68 26.09 -15.12
N LEU A 110 -15.55 25.60 -14.28
CA LEU A 110 -15.25 24.75 -13.13
C LEU A 110 -15.92 23.40 -13.39
N VAL A 111 -15.12 22.38 -13.66
CA VAL A 111 -15.59 21.00 -13.76
C VAL A 111 -15.63 20.42 -12.36
N MET A 112 -16.73 19.81 -11.98
CA MET A 112 -16.90 19.10 -10.71
C MET A 112 -17.57 17.76 -10.99
N TRP A 113 -16.89 16.67 -10.62
CA TRP A 113 -17.47 15.35 -10.69
C TRP A 113 -18.43 15.13 -9.51
N THR A 114 -19.50 14.38 -9.75
CA THR A 114 -20.30 13.82 -8.66
C THR A 114 -19.54 12.68 -8.00
N ARG A 115 -20.03 12.17 -6.87
CA ARG A 115 -19.45 10.98 -6.26
C ARG A 115 -19.58 9.76 -7.16
N GLU A 116 -20.67 9.65 -7.86
CA GLU A 116 -20.95 8.60 -8.82
C GLU A 116 -19.97 8.64 -10.01
N ASP A 117 -19.66 9.82 -10.52
CA ASP A 117 -18.66 9.99 -11.58
C ASP A 117 -17.27 9.55 -11.10
N ASP A 118 -16.85 10.03 -9.91
CA ASP A 118 -15.56 9.73 -9.32
C ASP A 118 -15.36 8.21 -9.06
N MET A 119 -16.42 7.52 -8.64
CA MET A 119 -16.36 6.10 -8.33
C MET A 119 -16.62 5.18 -9.52
N SER A 120 -17.35 5.61 -10.55
CA SER A 120 -17.67 4.78 -11.72
C SER A 120 -16.80 5.05 -12.94
N GLY A 121 -16.36 6.30 -13.13
CA GLY A 121 -15.48 6.72 -14.22
C GLY A 121 -14.01 6.86 -13.82
N GLY A 122 -13.67 6.44 -12.62
CA GLY A 122 -12.38 6.73 -12.02
C GLY A 122 -11.25 5.83 -12.47
N ILE A 123 -10.12 6.06 -11.83
CA ILE A 123 -8.89 5.27 -11.92
C ILE A 123 -8.78 4.51 -10.61
N TYR A 124 -8.57 3.20 -10.66
CA TYR A 124 -8.68 2.33 -9.49
C TYR A 124 -7.32 1.80 -9.06
N ARG A 125 -7.18 1.46 -7.77
CA ARG A 125 -6.08 0.61 -7.34
C ARG A 125 -6.20 -0.73 -8.07
N PRO A 126 -5.13 -1.23 -8.72
CA PRO A 126 -5.15 -2.52 -9.40
C PRO A 126 -5.61 -3.66 -8.49
N ALA A 127 -6.31 -4.63 -9.04
CA ALA A 127 -6.47 -5.92 -8.39
C ALA A 127 -5.22 -6.76 -8.58
N ALA A 128 -4.89 -7.58 -7.58
CA ALA A 128 -3.73 -8.47 -7.63
C ALA A 128 -4.04 -9.83 -6.99
N ARG A 129 -3.35 -10.87 -7.48
CA ARG A 129 -3.36 -12.21 -6.91
C ARG A 129 -1.94 -12.65 -6.66
N TYR A 130 -1.71 -13.19 -5.47
CA TYR A 130 -0.42 -13.68 -5.01
C TYR A 130 -0.48 -15.15 -4.71
N HIS A 131 0.53 -15.87 -5.17
CA HIS A 131 0.74 -17.29 -4.88
C HIS A 131 2.09 -17.46 -4.21
N PHE A 132 2.07 -18.03 -3.01
CA PHE A 132 3.26 -18.27 -2.21
C PHE A 132 3.47 -19.76 -1.98
N LYS A 133 4.76 -20.16 -1.85
CA LYS A 133 5.17 -21.45 -1.31
C LYS A 133 6.38 -21.27 -0.41
N ALA A 134 6.40 -22.01 0.69
CA ALA A 134 7.59 -22.13 1.54
C ALA A 134 7.88 -23.61 1.83
N GLY A 135 9.12 -24.01 1.66
CA GLY A 135 9.63 -25.30 2.11
C GLY A 135 10.26 -25.17 3.48
N LEU A 136 9.89 -26.06 4.41
CA LEU A 136 10.42 -26.11 5.77
C LEU A 136 11.26 -27.37 5.97
N ASP A 137 12.36 -27.26 6.69
CA ASP A 137 13.14 -28.40 7.18
C ASP A 137 12.52 -29.04 8.44
N ALA A 138 13.20 -30.03 9.02
CA ALA A 138 12.76 -30.74 10.23
C ALA A 138 12.70 -29.82 11.47
N ASN A 139 13.42 -28.70 11.48
CA ASN A 139 13.44 -27.72 12.57
C ASN A 139 12.44 -26.58 12.35
N GLY A 140 11.65 -26.63 11.28
CA GLY A 140 10.72 -25.55 10.90
C GLY A 140 11.45 -24.31 10.35
N GLU A 141 12.67 -24.44 9.84
CA GLU A 141 13.39 -23.36 9.17
C GLU A 141 12.98 -23.29 7.70
N ILE A 142 12.83 -22.08 7.18
CA ILE A 142 12.47 -21.86 5.77
C ILE A 142 13.71 -22.10 4.91
N THR A 143 13.68 -23.13 4.07
CA THR A 143 14.78 -23.51 3.15
C THR A 143 14.52 -23.12 1.70
N ALA A 144 13.25 -22.89 1.34
CA ALA A 144 12.83 -22.47 0.01
C ALA A 144 11.66 -21.48 0.12
N PHE A 145 11.65 -20.43 -0.71
CA PHE A 145 10.58 -19.44 -0.72
C PHE A 145 10.22 -19.04 -2.16
N TYR A 146 8.94 -19.04 -2.44
CA TYR A 146 8.39 -18.67 -3.73
C TYR A 146 7.30 -17.63 -3.60
N LEU A 147 7.34 -16.65 -4.49
CA LEU A 147 6.31 -15.64 -4.65
C LEU A 147 6.03 -15.41 -6.14
N ARG A 148 4.79 -15.58 -6.54
CA ARG A 148 4.30 -15.12 -7.84
C ARG A 148 3.17 -14.12 -7.64
N GLY A 149 3.35 -12.91 -8.16
CA GLY A 149 2.30 -11.89 -8.20
C GLY A 149 1.77 -11.70 -9.62
N VAL A 150 0.45 -11.61 -9.74
CA VAL A 150 -0.24 -11.23 -10.98
C VAL A 150 -1.11 -10.02 -10.68
N GLY A 151 -0.85 -8.90 -11.35
CA GLY A 151 -1.63 -7.67 -11.21
C GLY A 151 -2.39 -7.35 -12.50
N LEU A 152 -3.55 -6.73 -12.39
CA LEU A 152 -4.32 -6.25 -13.54
C LEU A 152 -3.95 -4.79 -13.83
N ASN A 153 -3.21 -4.55 -14.93
CA ASN A 153 -2.62 -3.23 -15.28
C ASN A 153 -1.79 -2.61 -14.14
N ALA A 154 -1.12 -3.45 -13.32
CA ALA A 154 -0.37 -3.02 -12.15
C ALA A 154 1.10 -2.68 -12.46
N GLY A 155 1.56 -2.98 -13.68
CA GLY A 155 2.98 -3.01 -14.00
C GLY A 155 3.65 -4.17 -13.26
N ASN A 156 4.51 -3.86 -12.30
CA ASN A 156 5.05 -4.87 -11.37
C ASN A 156 4.10 -5.07 -10.19
N SER A 157 3.79 -6.31 -9.84
CA SER A 157 2.98 -6.68 -8.68
C SER A 157 3.81 -7.20 -7.50
N THR A 158 5.11 -7.47 -7.70
CA THR A 158 6.04 -7.93 -6.67
C THR A 158 7.29 -7.07 -6.62
N ARG A 159 8.06 -7.20 -5.54
CA ARG A 159 9.38 -6.59 -5.37
C ARG A 159 10.43 -7.68 -5.25
N GLN A 160 11.66 -7.40 -5.68
CA GLN A 160 12.78 -8.35 -5.67
C GLN A 160 13.54 -8.42 -4.35
N ASP A 161 13.35 -7.45 -3.48
CA ASP A 161 14.23 -7.18 -2.35
C ASP A 161 13.48 -6.99 -1.02
N ASN A 162 12.18 -7.34 -0.97
CA ASN A 162 11.42 -7.33 0.27
C ASN A 162 11.83 -8.48 1.19
N PHE A 163 11.75 -8.22 2.50
CA PHE A 163 11.81 -9.28 3.49
C PHE A 163 10.71 -10.34 3.23
N PRO A 164 11.02 -11.67 3.29
CA PRO A 164 12.19 -12.28 3.96
C PRO A 164 13.41 -12.57 3.06
N VAL A 165 13.51 -12.00 1.86
CA VAL A 165 14.72 -12.18 1.04
C VAL A 165 15.96 -11.70 1.80
N GLY A 166 17.09 -12.30 1.51
CA GLY A 166 18.31 -12.10 2.28
C GLY A 166 18.49 -13.08 3.44
N ALA A 167 17.40 -13.67 3.95
CA ALA A 167 17.41 -14.68 5.02
C ALA A 167 17.33 -16.13 4.50
N ILE A 168 16.97 -16.32 3.23
CA ILE A 168 16.63 -17.61 2.64
C ILE A 168 17.52 -17.85 1.43
N GLU A 169 18.18 -19.02 1.36
CA GLU A 169 19.14 -19.32 0.30
C GLU A 169 18.48 -19.58 -1.07
N ASN A 170 17.28 -20.16 -1.06
CA ASN A 170 16.62 -20.59 -2.29
C ASN A 170 15.29 -19.81 -2.46
N VAL A 171 15.35 -18.75 -3.25
CA VAL A 171 14.24 -17.82 -3.48
C VAL A 171 13.93 -17.72 -4.97
N LEU A 172 12.64 -17.74 -5.32
CA LEU A 172 12.16 -17.40 -6.66
C LEU A 172 10.98 -16.43 -6.55
N ILE A 173 11.14 -15.22 -7.11
CA ILE A 173 10.09 -14.21 -7.17
C ILE A 173 9.77 -13.89 -8.63
N GLU A 174 8.51 -13.94 -8.96
CA GLU A 174 7.98 -13.64 -10.31
C GLU A 174 6.90 -12.56 -10.25
N SER A 175 6.84 -11.74 -11.29
CA SER A 175 5.80 -10.72 -11.48
C SER A 175 5.20 -10.83 -12.87
N PHE A 176 3.87 -10.76 -12.96
CA PHE A 176 3.11 -10.74 -14.21
C PHE A 176 2.12 -9.58 -14.20
N ASP A 177 2.04 -8.89 -15.33
CA ASP A 177 1.07 -7.82 -15.55
C ASP A 177 0.06 -8.29 -16.60
N GLN A 178 -1.16 -8.55 -16.16
CA GLN A 178 -2.27 -8.93 -17.04
C GLN A 178 -3.01 -7.67 -17.49
N LYS A 179 -3.14 -7.48 -18.80
CA LYS A 179 -3.89 -6.33 -19.34
C LYS A 179 -5.39 -6.51 -19.13
N SER A 180 -6.03 -5.40 -18.82
CA SER A 180 -7.47 -5.27 -18.60
C SER A 180 -7.97 -3.97 -19.18
N ALA A 181 -9.25 -3.89 -19.53
CA ALA A 181 -9.91 -2.66 -19.94
C ALA A 181 -10.21 -1.70 -18.76
N VAL A 182 -10.04 -2.17 -17.52
CA VAL A 182 -10.23 -1.35 -16.33
C VAL A 182 -9.06 -0.39 -16.17
N THR A 183 -9.33 0.91 -16.07
CA THR A 183 -8.32 1.94 -15.82
C THR A 183 -7.78 1.84 -14.40
N THR A 184 -6.47 1.83 -14.27
CA THR A 184 -5.79 1.71 -12.97
C THR A 184 -4.74 2.80 -12.79
N GLY A 185 -4.46 3.11 -11.53
CA GLY A 185 -3.45 4.07 -11.17
C GLY A 185 -2.89 3.83 -9.77
N PRO A 186 -1.91 4.65 -9.35
CA PRO A 186 -1.28 4.49 -8.06
C PRO A 186 -2.27 4.79 -6.93
N TRP A 187 -2.31 3.89 -5.96
CA TRP A 187 -2.94 4.10 -4.67
C TRP A 187 -1.84 4.24 -3.62
N ARG A 188 -2.08 5.00 -2.56
CA ARG A 188 -1.18 5.19 -1.40
C ARG A 188 -0.34 3.94 -1.13
N ALA A 189 1.00 4.05 -1.15
CA ALA A 189 1.96 2.95 -1.12
C ALA A 189 1.83 1.95 -2.29
N PRO A 190 2.03 2.35 -3.56
CA PRO A 190 1.90 1.45 -4.71
C PRO A 190 2.68 0.16 -4.54
N ILE A 191 2.09 -0.97 -4.94
CA ILE A 191 2.55 -2.35 -4.76
C ILE A 191 2.52 -2.77 -3.28
N THR A 192 3.09 -2.00 -2.36
CA THR A 192 3.22 -2.39 -0.95
C THR A 192 1.89 -2.47 -0.23
N ASN A 193 0.90 -1.66 -0.61
CA ASN A 193 -0.43 -1.64 0.01
C ASN A 193 -1.24 -2.95 -0.14
N PHE A 194 -0.88 -3.81 -1.10
CA PHE A 194 -1.50 -5.12 -1.29
C PHE A 194 -0.50 -6.27 -1.11
N LEU A 195 0.76 -6.10 -1.53
CA LEU A 195 1.80 -7.12 -1.35
C LEU A 195 2.12 -7.32 0.14
N GLY A 196 2.17 -6.25 0.93
CA GLY A 196 2.43 -6.33 2.37
C GLY A 196 1.42 -7.18 3.12
N PHE A 197 0.13 -7.06 2.80
CA PHE A 197 -0.91 -7.94 3.34
C PHE A 197 -0.61 -9.41 3.01
N ALA A 198 -0.36 -9.73 1.74
CA ALA A 198 -0.17 -11.10 1.29
C ALA A 198 1.10 -11.73 1.87
N GLU A 199 2.23 -10.98 1.89
CA GLU A 199 3.49 -11.47 2.45
C GLU A 199 3.41 -11.70 3.96
N GLN A 200 2.81 -10.77 4.70
CA GLN A 200 2.73 -10.88 6.16
C GLN A 200 1.74 -11.96 6.61
N ALA A 201 0.60 -12.10 5.91
CA ALA A 201 -0.33 -13.18 6.17
C ALA A 201 0.31 -14.55 5.88
N PHE A 202 1.03 -14.69 4.76
CA PHE A 202 1.73 -15.94 4.45
C PHE A 202 2.81 -16.30 5.46
N LEU A 203 3.59 -15.32 5.92
CA LEU A 203 4.61 -15.57 6.96
C LEU A 203 3.99 -15.99 8.29
N ASP A 204 2.78 -15.55 8.61
CA ASP A 204 2.07 -16.00 9.81
C ASP A 204 1.59 -17.46 9.66
N GLU A 205 1.08 -17.85 8.49
CA GLU A 205 0.74 -19.25 8.21
C GLU A 205 1.98 -20.16 8.26
N VAL A 206 3.12 -19.69 7.74
CA VAL A 206 4.40 -20.41 7.85
C VAL A 206 4.83 -20.56 9.31
N ALA A 207 4.69 -19.51 10.12
CA ALA A 207 5.03 -19.56 11.55
C ALA A 207 4.15 -20.59 12.29
N GLU A 208 2.84 -20.61 12.01
CA GLU A 208 1.91 -21.57 12.59
C GLU A 208 2.29 -23.01 12.25
N VAL A 209 2.54 -23.33 10.97
CA VAL A 209 2.94 -24.67 10.52
C VAL A 209 4.30 -25.09 11.08
N ALA A 210 5.22 -24.12 11.27
CA ALA A 210 6.52 -24.33 11.90
C ALA A 210 6.44 -24.46 13.43
N GLY A 211 5.30 -24.17 14.06
CA GLY A 211 5.15 -24.13 15.51
C GLY A 211 5.93 -23.01 16.17
N LYS A 212 6.18 -21.92 15.44
CA LYS A 212 6.97 -20.76 15.89
C LYS A 212 6.08 -19.56 16.19
N ASP A 213 6.53 -18.72 17.12
CA ASP A 213 5.93 -17.40 17.31
C ASP A 213 6.23 -16.51 16.11
N PRO A 214 5.23 -15.84 15.50
CA PRO A 214 5.44 -15.05 14.28
C PRO A 214 6.38 -13.86 14.46
N VAL A 215 6.43 -13.25 15.64
CA VAL A 215 7.40 -12.20 15.97
C VAL A 215 8.81 -12.78 16.06
N GLN A 216 8.97 -13.87 16.81
CA GLN A 216 10.26 -14.53 16.99
C GLN A 216 10.80 -15.10 15.68
N MET A 217 9.94 -15.67 14.83
CA MET A 217 10.36 -16.17 13.51
C MET A 217 10.96 -15.04 12.65
N ARG A 218 10.31 -13.87 12.62
CA ARG A 218 10.85 -12.73 11.85
C ARG A 218 12.15 -12.20 12.42
N LEU A 219 12.30 -12.15 13.74
CA LEU A 219 13.57 -11.78 14.39
C LEU A 219 14.70 -12.78 14.07
N GLN A 220 14.40 -14.09 14.04
CA GLN A 220 15.36 -15.12 13.65
C GLN A 220 15.79 -14.97 12.17
N LEU A 221 14.86 -14.68 11.28
CA LEU A 221 15.16 -14.41 9.86
C LEU A 221 16.03 -13.15 9.72
N LEU A 222 15.73 -12.07 10.44
CA LEU A 222 16.55 -10.85 10.43
C LEU A 222 17.95 -11.09 11.00
N ALA A 223 18.09 -11.88 12.06
CA ALA A 223 19.39 -12.26 12.59
C ALA A 223 20.25 -12.99 11.57
N LYS A 224 19.65 -13.86 10.71
CA LYS A 224 20.35 -14.48 9.58
C LYS A 224 20.83 -13.44 8.57
N VAL A 225 19.98 -12.46 8.21
CA VAL A 225 20.38 -11.38 7.29
C VAL A 225 21.50 -10.53 7.87
N ILE A 226 21.46 -10.21 9.16
CA ILE A 226 22.51 -9.42 9.82
C ILE A 226 23.84 -10.18 9.83
N SER A 227 23.82 -11.47 10.08
CA SER A 227 25.05 -12.28 10.18
C SER A 227 25.61 -12.69 8.82
N ASN A 228 24.76 -13.06 7.87
CA ASN A 228 25.18 -13.57 6.56
C ASN A 228 24.06 -13.37 5.51
N PRO A 229 23.90 -12.18 4.91
CA PRO A 229 22.85 -11.92 3.96
C PRO A 229 23.01 -12.71 2.66
N VAL A 230 21.95 -13.31 2.17
CA VAL A 230 21.90 -14.01 0.89
C VAL A 230 21.58 -13.02 -0.23
N GLY A 231 22.49 -12.83 -1.16
CA GLY A 231 22.34 -11.93 -2.28
C GLY A 231 22.24 -10.45 -1.86
N LYS A 232 21.73 -9.61 -2.77
CA LYS A 232 21.57 -8.17 -2.49
C LYS A 232 20.26 -7.90 -1.74
N ILE A 233 20.34 -7.06 -0.72
CA ILE A 233 19.18 -6.49 0.00
C ILE A 233 19.23 -4.95 -0.09
N THR A 234 18.09 -4.29 0.03
CA THR A 234 17.98 -2.81 0.02
C THR A 234 17.44 -2.25 1.32
N TYR A 235 16.94 -3.10 2.21
CA TYR A 235 16.50 -2.71 3.55
C TYR A 235 17.63 -2.85 4.57
N GLU A 236 17.50 -2.13 5.68
CA GLU A 236 18.42 -2.16 6.81
C GLU A 236 17.87 -3.09 7.90
N PRO A 237 18.44 -4.32 8.07
CA PRO A 237 17.86 -5.32 8.96
C PRO A 237 17.78 -4.89 10.42
N ALA A 238 18.76 -4.09 10.89
CA ALA A 238 18.79 -3.61 12.26
C ALA A 238 17.62 -2.64 12.58
N ARG A 239 17.26 -1.77 11.65
CA ARG A 239 16.09 -0.89 11.79
C ARG A 239 14.77 -1.68 11.78
N PHE A 240 14.73 -2.70 10.95
CA PHE A 240 13.60 -3.63 10.88
C PHE A 240 13.42 -4.40 12.19
N GLU A 241 14.52 -4.92 12.73
CA GLU A 241 14.55 -5.62 14.02
C GLU A 241 14.09 -4.72 15.17
N GLU A 242 14.53 -3.46 15.18
CA GLU A 242 14.20 -2.50 16.23
C GLU A 242 12.69 -2.19 16.31
N VAL A 243 12.03 -1.93 15.18
CA VAL A 243 10.58 -1.68 15.19
C VAL A 243 9.79 -2.90 15.65
N ILE A 244 10.25 -4.13 15.33
CA ILE A 244 9.64 -5.38 15.80
C ILE A 244 9.76 -5.53 17.32
N LYS A 245 10.95 -5.32 17.86
CA LYS A 245 11.20 -5.42 19.31
C LYS A 245 10.36 -4.42 20.09
N GLN A 246 10.37 -3.15 19.65
CA GLN A 246 9.62 -2.10 20.32
C GLN A 246 8.10 -2.31 20.25
N VAL A 247 7.53 -2.72 19.10
CA VAL A 247 6.09 -2.94 19.02
C VAL A 247 5.64 -4.11 19.89
N ALA A 248 6.44 -5.20 19.91
CA ALA A 248 6.14 -6.37 20.76
C ALA A 248 6.15 -6.02 22.24
N GLU A 249 7.09 -5.18 22.69
CA GLU A 249 7.16 -4.68 24.06
C GLU A 249 5.96 -3.78 24.40
N LYS A 250 5.72 -2.74 23.58
CA LYS A 250 4.66 -1.75 23.80
C LYS A 250 3.26 -2.34 23.77
N ALA A 251 3.00 -3.26 22.86
CA ALA A 251 1.72 -3.97 22.75
C ALA A 251 1.57 -5.12 23.77
N GLN A 252 2.64 -5.47 24.51
CA GLN A 252 2.68 -6.63 25.41
C GLN A 252 2.29 -7.91 24.67
N TRP A 253 3.03 -8.23 23.60
CA TRP A 253 2.76 -9.36 22.70
C TRP A 253 2.52 -10.66 23.47
N LYS A 254 1.35 -11.32 23.21
CA LYS A 254 0.89 -12.56 23.85
C LYS A 254 0.86 -12.58 25.39
N LYS A 255 0.93 -11.42 26.05
CA LYS A 255 0.91 -11.31 27.51
C LYS A 255 -0.47 -10.92 28.07
N LYS A 256 -1.48 -10.69 27.22
CA LYS A 256 -2.82 -10.26 27.59
C LYS A 256 -3.81 -11.42 27.53
N PRO A 257 -4.27 -11.99 28.65
CA PRO A 257 -5.27 -13.05 28.63
C PRO A 257 -6.58 -12.62 27.94
N GLY A 258 -7.15 -13.49 27.11
CA GLY A 258 -8.43 -13.23 26.44
C GLY A 258 -8.40 -12.19 25.32
N VAL A 259 -7.22 -11.72 24.91
CA VAL A 259 -7.03 -10.81 23.77
C VAL A 259 -6.34 -11.54 22.65
N HIS A 260 -6.95 -11.55 21.45
CA HIS A 260 -6.28 -12.02 20.23
C HIS A 260 -5.44 -10.89 19.67
N GLN A 261 -4.21 -11.19 19.28
CA GLN A 261 -3.29 -10.23 18.69
C GLN A 261 -2.79 -10.72 17.35
N GLY A 262 -2.84 -9.85 16.33
CA GLY A 262 -2.21 -10.04 15.03
C GLY A 262 -1.00 -9.12 14.88
N PHE A 263 0.06 -9.61 14.23
CA PHE A 263 1.31 -8.89 14.03
C PHE A 263 1.60 -8.71 12.54
N SER A 264 2.14 -7.55 12.18
CA SER A 264 2.61 -7.25 10.83
C SER A 264 3.80 -6.30 10.90
N VAL A 265 4.73 -6.44 9.97
CA VAL A 265 5.86 -5.53 9.83
C VAL A 265 6.21 -5.36 8.36
N TYR A 266 6.47 -4.13 7.92
CA TYR A 266 6.75 -3.86 6.53
C TYR A 266 7.78 -2.74 6.33
N TYR A 267 8.42 -2.74 5.16
CA TYR A 267 9.39 -1.76 4.72
C TYR A 267 8.90 -1.08 3.44
N SER A 268 8.85 0.23 3.45
CA SER A 268 8.49 1.04 2.29
C SER A 268 9.06 2.45 2.40
N HIS A 269 9.49 3.03 1.29
CA HIS A 269 9.96 4.42 1.24
C HIS A 269 11.09 4.75 2.23
N LEU A 270 12.02 3.80 2.42
CA LEU A 270 13.14 3.85 3.38
C LEU A 270 12.70 3.93 4.85
N SER A 271 11.45 3.61 5.15
CA SER A 271 10.89 3.57 6.50
C SER A 271 10.39 2.19 6.86
N TYR A 272 10.36 1.89 8.15
CA TYR A 272 9.99 0.60 8.72
C TYR A 272 8.81 0.78 9.65
N VAL A 273 7.79 -0.05 9.53
CA VAL A 273 6.62 0.01 10.40
C VAL A 273 6.26 -1.37 10.90
N ALA A 274 6.17 -1.52 12.22
CA ALA A 274 5.64 -2.72 12.85
C ALA A 274 4.33 -2.39 13.56
N GLN A 275 3.34 -3.27 13.45
CA GLN A 275 2.01 -3.07 14.01
C GLN A 275 1.53 -4.33 14.73
N ILE A 276 0.84 -4.14 15.86
CA ILE A 276 0.10 -5.19 16.55
C ILE A 276 -1.34 -4.72 16.75
N ALA A 277 -2.27 -5.47 16.15
CA ALA A 277 -3.70 -5.26 16.29
C ALA A 277 -4.27 -6.17 17.38
N GLU A 278 -5.02 -5.60 18.33
CA GLU A 278 -5.82 -6.34 19.32
C GLU A 278 -7.24 -6.53 18.75
N VAL A 279 -7.67 -7.78 18.71
CA VAL A 279 -8.93 -8.17 18.07
C VAL A 279 -9.80 -8.94 19.06
N LYS A 280 -11.09 -8.62 19.06
CA LYS A 280 -12.14 -9.42 19.70
C LYS A 280 -13.04 -10.03 18.61
N VAL A 281 -13.64 -11.16 18.93
CA VAL A 281 -14.68 -11.74 18.05
C VAL A 281 -16.04 -11.43 18.69
N GLU A 282 -16.81 -10.57 18.02
CA GLU A 282 -18.17 -10.21 18.46
C GLU A 282 -19.16 -10.70 17.39
N ASN A 283 -20.11 -11.56 17.79
CA ASN A 283 -21.10 -12.13 16.86
C ASN A 283 -20.48 -12.81 15.63
N GLY A 284 -19.37 -13.54 15.80
CA GLY A 284 -18.65 -14.23 14.74
C GLY A 284 -17.85 -13.31 13.79
N LYS A 285 -17.73 -12.02 14.11
CA LYS A 285 -16.98 -11.05 13.29
C LYS A 285 -15.81 -10.48 14.08
N PRO A 286 -14.65 -10.27 13.41
CA PRO A 286 -13.52 -9.63 14.05
C PRO A 286 -13.82 -8.14 14.26
N LYS A 287 -13.44 -7.64 15.44
CA LYS A 287 -13.49 -6.23 15.80
C LYS A 287 -12.12 -5.82 16.33
N VAL A 288 -11.46 -4.92 15.63
CA VAL A 288 -10.21 -4.35 16.09
C VAL A 288 -10.51 -3.36 17.20
N THR A 289 -9.90 -3.55 18.35
CA THR A 289 -10.13 -2.70 19.53
C THR A 289 -8.97 -1.74 19.79
N LYS A 290 -7.75 -2.15 19.43
CA LYS A 290 -6.55 -1.34 19.56
C LYS A 290 -5.55 -1.70 18.47
N VAL A 291 -4.77 -0.72 18.03
CA VAL A 291 -3.58 -0.93 17.20
C VAL A 291 -2.41 -0.18 17.85
N THR A 292 -1.32 -0.90 18.11
CA THR A 292 -0.05 -0.31 18.53
C THR A 292 0.88 -0.34 17.32
N ALA A 293 1.42 0.80 16.93
CA ALA A 293 2.34 0.93 15.82
C ALA A 293 3.67 1.55 16.26
N VAL A 294 4.77 1.02 15.76
CA VAL A 294 6.10 1.61 15.89
C VAL A 294 6.66 1.86 14.50
N THR A 295 7.02 3.10 14.25
CA THR A 295 7.52 3.58 12.96
C THR A 295 8.95 4.10 13.11
N ASP A 296 9.84 3.63 12.27
CA ASP A 296 11.16 4.23 12.03
C ASP A 296 11.14 4.93 10.68
N CYS A 297 10.99 6.25 10.71
CA CYS A 297 11.06 7.13 9.53
C CYS A 297 12.20 8.14 9.65
N GLY A 298 13.21 7.84 10.47
CA GLY A 298 14.23 8.80 10.85
C GLY A 298 13.68 9.90 11.76
N GLU A 299 14.28 11.08 11.73
CA GLU A 299 13.88 12.21 12.55
C GLU A 299 12.46 12.70 12.23
N VAL A 300 11.61 12.84 13.24
CA VAL A 300 10.23 13.31 13.11
C VAL A 300 10.20 14.81 13.25
N ILE A 301 10.03 15.54 12.14
CA ILE A 301 10.03 17.01 12.12
C ILE A 301 8.76 17.58 12.76
N ASN A 302 7.60 16.95 12.55
CA ASN A 302 6.32 17.38 13.11
C ASN A 302 5.57 16.16 13.67
N LEU A 303 5.58 16.02 14.99
CA LEU A 303 5.01 14.84 15.66
C LEU A 303 3.50 14.71 15.39
N SER A 304 2.72 15.79 15.49
CA SER A 304 1.28 15.74 15.24
C SER A 304 0.95 15.32 13.81
N GLY A 305 1.70 15.87 12.83
CA GLY A 305 1.58 15.47 11.44
C GLY A 305 1.96 14.00 11.21
N ALA A 306 3.04 13.54 11.84
CA ALA A 306 3.50 12.16 11.76
C ALA A 306 2.48 11.16 12.34
N GLU A 307 1.94 11.45 13.52
CA GLU A 307 0.87 10.65 14.11
C GLU A 307 -0.37 10.56 13.20
N ASN A 308 -0.78 11.68 12.59
CA ASN A 308 -1.91 11.71 11.67
C ASN A 308 -1.67 10.83 10.43
N GLN A 309 -0.44 10.80 9.90
CA GLN A 309 -0.09 9.93 8.78
C GLN A 309 -0.20 8.44 9.17
N VAL A 310 0.36 8.06 10.31
CA VAL A 310 0.31 6.67 10.80
C VAL A 310 -1.14 6.26 11.12
N LYS A 311 -1.88 7.08 11.86
CA LYS A 311 -3.27 6.80 12.23
C LYS A 311 -4.17 6.69 10.99
N GLY A 312 -4.01 7.60 10.02
CA GLY A 312 -4.74 7.57 8.76
C GLY A 312 -4.45 6.32 7.93
N ALA A 313 -3.17 5.91 7.84
CA ALA A 313 -2.79 4.69 7.12
C ALA A 313 -3.38 3.43 7.76
N ILE A 314 -3.37 3.33 9.08
CA ILE A 314 -3.98 2.21 9.81
C ILE A 314 -5.49 2.13 9.56
N ILE A 315 -6.20 3.26 9.59
CA ILE A 315 -7.64 3.29 9.31
C ILE A 315 -7.94 2.89 7.87
N ASP A 316 -7.16 3.39 6.90
CA ASP A 316 -7.29 3.01 5.49
C ASP A 316 -7.03 1.50 5.30
N GLY A 317 -5.93 0.99 5.85
CA GLY A 317 -5.57 -0.43 5.77
C GLY A 317 -6.63 -1.35 6.38
N MET A 318 -7.19 -0.96 7.53
CA MET A 318 -8.33 -1.66 8.14
C MET A 318 -9.56 -1.64 7.21
N GLY A 319 -9.86 -0.50 6.60
CA GLY A 319 -10.95 -0.38 5.63
C GLY A 319 -10.79 -1.30 4.44
N HIS A 320 -9.56 -1.41 3.91
CA HIS A 320 -9.23 -2.33 2.81
C HIS A 320 -9.37 -3.79 3.23
N ALA A 321 -8.89 -4.16 4.40
CA ALA A 321 -8.95 -5.54 4.89
C ALA A 321 -10.38 -6.00 5.20
N LEU A 322 -11.24 -5.11 5.68
CA LEU A 322 -12.56 -5.48 6.19
C LEU A 322 -13.69 -5.26 5.18
N TYR A 323 -13.61 -4.25 4.30
CA TYR A 323 -14.78 -3.79 3.55
C TYR A 323 -14.53 -3.41 2.09
N ALA A 324 -13.42 -2.72 1.79
CA ALA A 324 -13.24 -2.06 0.50
C ALA A 324 -13.10 -3.06 -0.65
N LYS A 325 -14.06 -3.03 -1.57
CA LYS A 325 -14.07 -3.85 -2.78
C LYS A 325 -14.92 -3.20 -3.85
N LEU A 326 -14.39 -3.12 -5.06
CA LEU A 326 -15.16 -2.84 -6.27
C LEU A 326 -15.32 -4.10 -7.10
N ASN A 327 -16.53 -4.28 -7.62
CA ASN A 327 -16.85 -5.26 -8.64
C ASN A 327 -17.18 -4.55 -9.96
N PHE A 328 -17.09 -5.26 -11.05
CA PHE A 328 -17.47 -4.77 -12.37
C PHE A 328 -18.57 -5.67 -12.92
N GLN A 329 -19.68 -5.05 -13.36
CA GLN A 329 -20.78 -5.74 -14.01
C GLN A 329 -21.05 -5.06 -15.35
N ALA A 330 -20.94 -5.78 -16.43
CA ALA A 330 -21.09 -5.23 -17.79
C ALA A 330 -20.22 -3.97 -18.05
N GLY A 331 -19.00 -3.94 -17.51
CA GLY A 331 -18.07 -2.82 -17.63
C GLY A 331 -18.28 -1.65 -16.66
N VAL A 332 -19.33 -1.70 -15.83
CA VAL A 332 -19.66 -0.64 -14.86
C VAL A 332 -19.14 -1.03 -13.47
N ALA A 333 -18.45 -0.11 -12.83
CA ALA A 333 -17.98 -0.29 -11.45
C ALA A 333 -19.13 -0.22 -10.45
N SER A 334 -19.12 -1.07 -9.43
CA SER A 334 -20.12 -1.11 -8.36
C SER A 334 -19.44 -1.50 -7.05
N PRO A 335 -19.78 -0.83 -5.93
CA PRO A 335 -20.76 0.26 -5.75
C PRO A 335 -20.23 1.62 -6.24
N GLN A 336 -21.13 2.58 -6.43
CA GLN A 336 -20.86 3.90 -6.99
C GLN A 336 -20.94 5.06 -5.98
N ASN A 337 -21.33 4.79 -4.73
CA ASN A 337 -21.38 5.80 -3.68
C ASN A 337 -21.26 5.16 -2.29
N PHE A 338 -21.00 5.98 -1.26
CA PHE A 338 -20.79 5.58 0.14
C PHE A 338 -21.98 4.93 0.85
N ASN A 339 -23.17 4.96 0.27
CA ASN A 339 -24.31 4.17 0.75
C ASN A 339 -24.07 2.66 0.64
N ALA A 340 -23.23 2.24 -0.32
CA ALA A 340 -22.89 0.84 -0.57
C ALA A 340 -21.37 0.57 -0.56
N TYR A 341 -20.51 1.54 -0.92
CA TYR A 341 -19.05 1.46 -0.74
C TYR A 341 -18.72 1.82 0.70
N ARG A 342 -18.47 0.81 1.51
CA ARG A 342 -18.27 0.99 2.93
C ARG A 342 -16.84 1.42 3.26
N LEU A 343 -16.72 2.52 4.03
CA LEU A 343 -15.50 2.95 4.72
C LEU A 343 -15.62 2.66 6.23
N ILE A 344 -14.50 2.68 6.95
CA ILE A 344 -14.48 2.69 8.42
C ILE A 344 -15.21 3.95 8.92
N ARG A 345 -16.13 3.78 9.85
CA ARG A 345 -16.86 4.87 10.46
C ARG A 345 -16.21 5.32 11.76
N GLY A 346 -16.44 6.56 12.18
CA GLY A 346 -15.79 7.13 13.38
C GLY A 346 -15.95 6.29 14.66
N ASN A 347 -17.09 5.62 14.84
CA ASN A 347 -17.35 4.73 15.98
C ASN A 347 -16.72 3.33 15.83
N GLU A 348 -16.08 3.03 14.72
CA GLU A 348 -15.38 1.77 14.46
C GLU A 348 -13.85 1.93 14.55
N VAL A 349 -13.38 3.17 14.64
CA VAL A 349 -11.95 3.46 14.76
C VAL A 349 -11.44 2.94 16.11
N PRO A 350 -10.44 2.05 16.12
CA PRO A 350 -9.85 1.54 17.37
C PRO A 350 -9.02 2.61 18.08
N VAL A 351 -8.61 2.33 19.30
CA VAL A 351 -7.52 3.09 19.90
C VAL A 351 -6.24 2.84 19.12
N ILE A 352 -5.58 3.91 18.66
CA ILE A 352 -4.32 3.79 17.91
C ILE A 352 -3.21 4.49 18.67
N ASP A 353 -2.24 3.70 19.13
CA ASP A 353 -1.01 4.17 19.77
C ASP A 353 0.13 4.18 18.75
N ALA A 354 0.48 5.35 18.25
CA ALA A 354 1.58 5.54 17.31
C ALA A 354 2.86 5.96 18.05
N HIS A 355 3.94 5.24 17.81
CA HIS A 355 5.26 5.51 18.40
C HIS A 355 6.29 5.63 17.28
N PHE A 356 7.34 6.41 17.54
CA PHE A 356 8.42 6.66 16.59
C PHE A 356 9.76 6.29 17.20
N VAL A 357 10.62 5.66 16.38
CA VAL A 357 12.02 5.39 16.76
C VAL A 357 12.81 6.68 16.54
N ASN A 358 13.54 7.09 17.56
CA ASN A 358 14.47 8.21 17.44
C ASN A 358 15.90 7.65 17.33
N ASN A 359 16.45 7.63 16.11
CA ASN A 359 17.78 7.08 15.82
C ASN A 359 18.75 8.11 15.19
N GLY A 360 18.35 9.39 15.08
CA GLY A 360 19.18 10.44 14.50
C GLY A 360 19.43 10.33 13.00
N ILE A 361 18.69 9.46 12.30
CA ILE A 361 18.77 9.33 10.84
C ILE A 361 17.93 10.43 10.19
N ALA A 362 18.39 10.94 9.05
CA ALA A 362 17.63 11.94 8.27
C ALA A 362 16.20 11.45 7.97
N PRO A 363 15.20 12.36 7.90
CA PRO A 363 13.82 12.01 7.63
C PRO A 363 13.65 11.18 6.36
N THR A 364 12.82 10.16 6.41
CA THR A 364 12.44 9.30 5.28
C THR A 364 10.93 9.35 5.01
N GLY A 365 10.41 8.54 4.10
CA GLY A 365 8.98 8.56 3.75
C GLY A 365 8.09 8.16 4.93
N LEU A 366 7.04 8.93 5.19
CA LEU A 366 6.07 8.65 6.27
C LEU A 366 4.62 8.60 5.79
N GLY A 367 4.30 9.21 4.66
CA GLY A 367 2.93 9.28 4.14
C GLY A 367 2.31 7.93 3.77
N GLU A 368 3.11 6.90 3.53
CA GLU A 368 2.70 5.63 2.93
C GLU A 368 3.11 4.36 3.70
N PRO A 369 4.17 4.33 4.52
CA PRO A 369 4.70 3.07 5.08
C PRO A 369 3.81 2.36 6.10
N ALA A 370 2.96 3.07 6.85
CA ALA A 370 2.13 2.52 7.94
C ALA A 370 0.85 1.83 7.46
#